data_aa794a842d4a8ad4ba495ae7cbfb6c34
#
_entry.id   aa794a842d4a8ad4ba495ae7cbfb6c34
#
_cell.length_a   1.000
_cell.length_b   1.000
_cell.length_c   1.000
_cell.angle_alpha   90.00
_cell.angle_beta   90.00
_cell.angle_gamma   90.00
#
_symmetry.space_group_name_H-M   'P 1'
#
loop_
_entity.id
_entity.type
_entity.pdbx_description
1 polymer ?
#
loop_
_entity_poly.entity_id
_entity_poly.type
_entity_poly.pdbx_seq_one_letter_code
_entity_poly.pdbx_strand_id
1 'polypeptide(L)'
;MTTLDIIRKTKAAWSALRDADAETKNRLLTAMADSLVDHTAEILTCNEADLEAARGHISDVMLDRLRLDESRIAAMAEGIRATVKLPDHTGRILSETRHANGMTIYKKQVPLGLVAIIYESRPNVTSDAAALTVKSGNVCVLRSGKEAVRTSTAIVKALKQGISAVGGDPDIVNILEDTSHESARVLMTADGLVDLLIPRGGAVLIQACVEQATVPCIQTGTGICHVYVDEYADLDKAVKIIVNAKTSRPSVCNAEEVCLVHSAVAERFLPMLRKALTEDRAAAGQIPVELRLDPRAAAVIPGTPAGPADFDTEFLDYILAVRVVDSVDEAIEHIQAHSTHHSEAIVTENDANAEKFVNGVDSAAVYVNVSTRFTDGGEFGLGCEMGISTQKLHARGPMGLDELSTYQYIIRGSGQTR
;
A
#
# COMPACT_ATOMS: atom_id res chain seq x y z
N MET A 1 -13.01 27.90 2.91
CA MET A 1 -13.45 27.17 1.68
C MET A 1 -14.16 25.90 2.14
N THR A 2 -15.28 25.52 1.52
CA THR A 2 -15.95 24.26 1.81
C THR A 2 -15.18 23.08 1.19
N THR A 3 -15.42 21.86 1.64
CA THR A 3 -14.85 20.64 1.04
C THR A 3 -15.10 20.60 -0.47
N LEU A 4 -16.32 20.89 -0.90
CA LEU A 4 -16.69 20.89 -2.32
C LEU A 4 -15.98 21.96 -3.14
N ASP A 5 -15.71 23.14 -2.55
CA ASP A 5 -14.95 24.21 -3.22
C ASP A 5 -13.49 23.78 -3.48
N ILE A 6 -12.87 23.10 -2.50
CA ILE A 6 -11.50 22.56 -2.63
C ILE A 6 -11.46 21.51 -3.75
N ILE A 7 -12.43 20.58 -3.78
CA ILE A 7 -12.53 19.55 -4.82
C ILE A 7 -12.66 20.20 -6.21
N ARG A 8 -13.55 21.18 -6.38
CA ARG A 8 -13.75 21.89 -7.65
C ARG A 8 -12.49 22.64 -8.10
N LYS A 9 -11.83 23.31 -7.15
CA LYS A 9 -10.58 24.04 -7.42
C LYS A 9 -9.48 23.09 -7.89
N THR A 10 -9.32 21.95 -7.21
CA THR A 10 -8.34 20.93 -7.61
C THR A 10 -8.68 20.34 -8.98
N LYS A 11 -9.96 20.04 -9.23
CA LYS A 11 -10.38 19.51 -10.55
C LYS A 11 -10.09 20.50 -11.68
N ALA A 12 -10.29 21.79 -11.45
CA ALA A 12 -9.99 22.84 -12.44
C ALA A 12 -8.48 22.95 -12.74
N ALA A 13 -7.61 22.74 -11.74
CA ALA A 13 -6.16 22.73 -11.88
C ALA A 13 -5.63 21.55 -12.72
N TRP A 14 -6.44 20.51 -12.97
CA TRP A 14 -6.00 19.35 -13.76
C TRP A 14 -5.52 19.72 -15.17
N SER A 15 -6.06 20.79 -15.76
CA SER A 15 -5.61 21.29 -17.08
C SER A 15 -4.11 21.61 -17.12
N ALA A 16 -3.50 21.98 -15.98
CA ALA A 16 -2.07 22.27 -15.88
C ALA A 16 -1.18 21.01 -15.94
N LEU A 17 -1.72 19.84 -15.64
CA LEU A 17 -0.96 18.57 -15.63
C LEU A 17 -1.36 17.59 -16.73
N ARG A 18 -2.61 17.63 -17.19
CA ARG A 18 -3.16 16.67 -18.16
C ARG A 18 -2.28 16.52 -19.41
N ASP A 19 -1.78 17.63 -19.92
CA ASP A 19 -1.00 17.68 -21.14
C ASP A 19 0.48 18.04 -20.87
N ALA A 20 0.91 18.05 -19.59
CA ALA A 20 2.30 18.36 -19.22
C ALA A 20 3.23 17.22 -19.64
N ASP A 21 4.39 17.62 -20.18
CA ASP A 21 5.44 16.67 -20.53
C ASP A 21 6.21 16.15 -19.28
N ALA A 22 7.05 15.14 -19.50
CA ALA A 22 7.85 14.53 -18.45
C ALA A 22 8.79 15.53 -17.76
N GLU A 23 9.37 16.47 -18.52
CA GLU A 23 10.29 17.48 -18.00
C GLU A 23 9.58 18.42 -17.02
N THR A 24 8.40 18.91 -17.40
CA THR A 24 7.56 19.76 -16.54
C THR A 24 7.18 19.04 -15.25
N LYS A 25 6.68 17.80 -15.34
CA LYS A 25 6.33 17.00 -14.15
C LYS A 25 7.55 16.74 -13.25
N ASN A 26 8.69 16.40 -13.83
CA ASN A 26 9.93 16.17 -13.08
C ASN A 26 10.44 17.44 -12.39
N ARG A 27 10.33 18.62 -13.03
CA ARG A 27 10.67 19.91 -12.43
C ARG A 27 9.77 20.22 -11.22
N LEU A 28 8.47 19.99 -11.33
CA LEU A 28 7.53 20.16 -10.21
C LEU A 28 7.89 19.23 -9.04
N LEU A 29 8.12 17.96 -9.32
CA LEU A 29 8.47 16.95 -8.29
C LEU A 29 9.80 17.28 -7.60
N THR A 30 10.82 17.70 -8.34
CA THR A 30 12.10 18.10 -7.75
C THR A 30 11.91 19.29 -6.80
N ALA A 31 11.17 20.31 -7.23
CA ALA A 31 10.87 21.46 -6.39
C ALA A 31 10.01 21.11 -5.17
N MET A 32 9.09 20.15 -5.29
CA MET A 32 8.34 19.61 -4.15
C MET A 32 9.27 18.94 -3.12
N ALA A 33 10.22 18.11 -3.58
CA ALA A 33 11.19 17.43 -2.71
C ALA A 33 12.11 18.41 -1.99
N ASP A 34 12.63 19.40 -2.70
CA ASP A 34 13.53 20.41 -2.13
C ASP A 34 12.80 21.28 -1.11
N SER A 35 11.59 21.76 -1.44
CA SER A 35 10.75 22.52 -0.52
C SER A 35 10.34 21.73 0.72
N LEU A 36 10.13 20.42 0.62
CA LEU A 36 9.84 19.56 1.77
C LEU A 36 11.01 19.55 2.79
N VAL A 37 12.24 19.47 2.29
CA VAL A 37 13.46 19.54 3.12
C VAL A 37 13.63 20.92 3.73
N ASP A 38 13.41 21.99 2.96
CA ASP A 38 13.54 23.36 3.45
C ASP A 38 12.56 23.69 4.56
N HIS A 39 11.40 23.04 4.61
CA HIS A 39 10.36 23.24 5.63
C HIS A 39 10.39 22.19 6.77
N THR A 40 11.46 21.42 6.91
CA THR A 40 11.60 20.37 7.93
C THR A 40 11.25 20.86 9.33
N ALA A 41 11.75 22.02 9.74
CA ALA A 41 11.51 22.55 11.10
C ALA A 41 10.03 22.89 11.35
N GLU A 42 9.32 23.48 10.35
CA GLU A 42 7.88 23.77 10.44
C GLU A 42 7.06 22.48 10.53
N ILE A 43 7.40 21.48 9.71
CA ILE A 43 6.73 20.18 9.69
C ILE A 43 6.91 19.45 11.02
N LEU A 44 8.12 19.43 11.58
CA LEU A 44 8.40 18.79 12.88
C LEU A 44 7.67 19.47 14.02
N THR A 45 7.55 20.82 14.02
CA THR A 45 6.76 21.55 15.00
C THR A 45 5.28 21.14 14.98
N CYS A 46 4.71 21.02 13.77
CA CYS A 46 3.32 20.54 13.60
C CYS A 46 3.17 19.07 14.01
N ASN A 47 4.18 18.24 13.72
CA ASN A 47 4.16 16.83 14.10
C ASN A 47 4.22 16.62 15.61
N GLU A 48 5.02 17.40 16.33
CA GLU A 48 5.07 17.34 17.80
C GLU A 48 3.72 17.70 18.42
N ALA A 49 3.05 18.73 17.89
CA ALA A 49 1.71 19.11 18.34
C ALA A 49 0.65 18.02 18.06
N ASP A 50 0.73 17.31 16.94
CA ASP A 50 -0.15 16.18 16.64
C ASP A 50 0.16 14.99 17.56
N LEU A 51 1.43 14.66 17.78
CA LEU A 51 1.86 13.59 18.69
C LEU A 51 1.39 13.83 20.12
N GLU A 52 1.52 15.06 20.63
CA GLU A 52 1.08 15.40 21.97
C GLU A 52 -0.45 15.27 22.10
N ALA A 53 -1.20 15.74 21.10
CA ALA A 53 -2.66 15.60 21.08
C ALA A 53 -3.13 14.14 20.94
N ALA A 54 -2.33 13.27 20.33
CA ALA A 54 -2.68 11.86 20.11
C ALA A 54 -2.31 10.95 21.29
N ARG A 55 -1.40 11.38 22.20
CA ARG A 55 -0.97 10.58 23.35
C ARG A 55 -2.16 10.18 24.24
N GLY A 56 -2.22 8.88 24.57
CA GLY A 56 -3.31 8.31 25.37
C GLY A 56 -4.62 8.09 24.61
N HIS A 57 -4.69 8.48 23.33
CA HIS A 57 -5.86 8.27 22.46
C HIS A 57 -5.65 7.23 21.38
N ILE A 58 -4.38 6.96 21.01
CA ILE A 58 -3.99 5.93 20.05
C ILE A 58 -2.89 5.04 20.65
N SER A 59 -2.68 3.83 20.09
CA SER A 59 -1.64 2.90 20.56
C SER A 59 -0.23 3.43 20.28
N ASP A 60 0.78 2.91 21.01
CA ASP A 60 2.19 3.27 20.80
C ASP A 60 2.67 2.95 19.37
N VAL A 61 2.15 1.88 18.79
CA VAL A 61 2.41 1.51 17.38
C VAL A 61 1.87 2.59 16.42
N MET A 62 0.68 3.13 16.71
CA MET A 62 0.11 4.22 15.90
C MET A 62 0.83 5.55 16.14
N LEU A 63 1.33 5.80 17.36
CA LEU A 63 2.17 6.96 17.66
C LEU A 63 3.51 6.89 16.89
N ASP A 64 4.14 5.70 16.79
CA ASP A 64 5.35 5.54 15.98
C ASP A 64 5.09 5.78 14.48
N ARG A 65 3.94 5.33 13.97
CA ARG A 65 3.52 5.62 12.57
C ARG A 65 3.33 7.11 12.31
N LEU A 66 2.80 7.84 13.29
CA LEU A 66 2.55 9.30 13.21
C LEU A 66 3.85 10.10 13.31
N ARG A 67 4.83 9.60 14.05
CA ARG A 67 6.07 10.32 14.36
C ARG A 67 6.90 10.58 13.11
N LEU A 68 7.35 11.83 12.97
CA LEU A 68 8.39 12.23 12.03
C LEU A 68 9.64 12.69 12.79
N ASP A 69 10.77 12.60 12.12
CA ASP A 69 12.05 13.20 12.45
C ASP A 69 12.73 13.66 11.14
N GLU A 70 13.88 14.30 11.25
CA GLU A 70 14.62 14.81 10.09
C GLU A 70 14.93 13.68 9.07
N SER A 71 15.27 12.49 9.56
CA SER A 71 15.60 11.35 8.70
C SER A 71 14.39 10.83 7.93
N ARG A 72 13.21 10.79 8.57
CA ARG A 72 11.95 10.39 7.94
C ARG A 72 11.50 11.42 6.89
N ILE A 73 11.67 12.72 7.16
CA ILE A 73 11.37 13.78 6.18
C ILE A 73 12.35 13.73 5.00
N ALA A 74 13.64 13.52 5.25
CA ALA A 74 14.62 13.30 4.18
C ALA A 74 14.27 12.08 3.33
N ALA A 75 13.83 10.98 3.94
CA ALA A 75 13.38 9.78 3.23
C ALA A 75 12.13 10.05 2.37
N MET A 76 11.17 10.87 2.85
CA MET A 76 10.02 11.32 2.06
C MET A 76 10.47 12.09 0.81
N ALA A 77 11.41 13.03 0.97
CA ALA A 77 11.97 13.78 -0.17
C ALA A 77 12.70 12.87 -1.17
N GLU A 78 13.47 11.89 -0.69
CA GLU A 78 14.10 10.89 -1.55
C GLU A 78 13.09 10.01 -2.28
N GLY A 79 11.96 9.65 -1.66
CA GLY A 79 10.85 8.97 -2.31
C GLY A 79 10.30 9.77 -3.50
N ILE A 80 10.11 11.10 -3.33
CA ILE A 80 9.71 11.99 -4.42
C ILE A 80 10.80 12.00 -5.53
N ARG A 81 12.09 12.09 -5.17
CA ARG A 81 13.20 12.07 -6.14
C ARG A 81 13.34 10.73 -6.86
N ALA A 82 13.02 9.61 -6.18
CA ALA A 82 12.94 8.30 -6.83
C ALA A 82 11.83 8.27 -7.88
N THR A 83 10.66 8.86 -7.56
CA THR A 83 9.53 8.99 -8.50
C THR A 83 9.89 9.84 -9.73
N VAL A 84 10.75 10.87 -9.59
CA VAL A 84 11.28 11.64 -10.75
C VAL A 84 11.97 10.72 -11.75
N LYS A 85 12.72 9.72 -11.29
CA LYS A 85 13.50 8.81 -12.14
C LYS A 85 12.64 7.77 -12.89
N LEU A 86 11.40 7.59 -12.49
CA LEU A 86 10.49 6.66 -13.17
C LEU A 86 10.16 7.14 -14.58
N PRO A 87 9.94 6.21 -15.54
CA PRO A 87 9.50 6.58 -16.87
C PRO A 87 8.13 7.27 -16.82
N ASP A 88 7.90 8.21 -17.70
CA ASP A 88 6.57 8.82 -17.86
C ASP A 88 5.67 7.87 -18.65
N HIS A 89 4.57 7.47 -18.04
CA HIS A 89 3.60 6.58 -18.65
C HIS A 89 2.52 7.34 -19.45
N THR A 90 2.39 8.65 -19.26
CA THR A 90 1.39 9.47 -19.93
C THR A 90 1.67 9.55 -21.43
N GLY A 91 0.69 9.19 -22.22
CA GLY A 91 0.82 9.24 -23.67
C GLY A 91 1.42 7.98 -24.32
N ARG A 92 1.84 6.99 -23.55
CA ARG A 92 2.36 5.70 -24.04
C ARG A 92 1.30 4.99 -24.90
N ILE A 93 1.70 4.51 -26.09
CA ILE A 93 0.85 3.68 -26.93
C ILE A 93 0.92 2.24 -26.42
N LEU A 94 -0.19 1.73 -25.90
CA LEU A 94 -0.31 0.38 -25.36
C LEU A 94 -0.52 -0.66 -26.47
N SER A 95 -1.26 -0.28 -27.53
CA SER A 95 -1.41 -1.10 -28.74
C SER A 95 -1.76 -0.24 -29.94
N GLU A 96 -1.39 -0.74 -31.13
CA GLU A 96 -1.78 -0.22 -32.44
C GLU A 96 -2.45 -1.33 -33.23
N THR A 97 -3.62 -1.07 -33.79
CA THR A 97 -4.36 -2.01 -34.64
C THR A 97 -4.71 -1.32 -35.95
N ARG A 98 -4.28 -1.90 -37.08
CA ARG A 98 -4.65 -1.45 -38.42
C ARG A 98 -5.85 -2.22 -38.92
N HIS A 99 -6.93 -1.51 -39.20
CA HIS A 99 -8.15 -2.12 -39.72
C HIS A 99 -8.07 -2.30 -41.23
N ALA A 100 -8.74 -3.30 -41.78
CA ALA A 100 -8.73 -3.63 -43.20
C ALA A 100 -9.22 -2.50 -44.12
N ASN A 101 -10.07 -1.58 -43.59
CA ASN A 101 -10.54 -0.39 -44.32
C ASN A 101 -9.58 0.80 -44.27
N GLY A 102 -8.36 0.65 -43.72
CA GLY A 102 -7.34 1.68 -43.63
C GLY A 102 -7.36 2.55 -42.37
N MET A 103 -8.32 2.35 -41.44
CA MET A 103 -8.27 3.00 -40.12
C MET A 103 -7.12 2.44 -39.27
N THR A 104 -6.51 3.32 -38.48
CA THR A 104 -5.57 2.92 -37.44
C THR A 104 -6.15 3.27 -36.08
N ILE A 105 -6.19 2.30 -35.15
CA ILE A 105 -6.72 2.42 -33.79
C ILE A 105 -5.54 2.35 -32.83
N TYR A 106 -5.33 3.39 -32.04
CA TYR A 106 -4.34 3.45 -30.98
C TYR A 106 -5.04 3.32 -29.63
N LYS A 107 -4.52 2.47 -28.75
CA LYS A 107 -4.85 2.47 -27.32
C LYS A 107 -3.77 3.26 -26.60
N LYS A 108 -4.08 4.48 -26.16
CA LYS A 108 -3.14 5.40 -25.55
C LYS A 108 -3.39 5.50 -24.05
N GLN A 109 -2.34 5.42 -23.23
CA GLN A 109 -2.40 5.62 -21.79
C GLN A 109 -2.61 7.10 -21.47
N VAL A 110 -3.55 7.39 -20.54
CA VAL A 110 -3.91 8.74 -20.12
C VAL A 110 -4.13 8.79 -18.60
N PRO A 111 -3.95 9.97 -17.96
CA PRO A 111 -4.28 10.14 -16.53
C PRO A 111 -5.76 9.89 -16.26
N LEU A 112 -6.08 9.50 -15.03
CA LEU A 112 -7.46 9.36 -14.53
C LEU A 112 -8.14 10.71 -14.38
N GLY A 113 -7.46 11.68 -13.75
CA GLY A 113 -8.00 13.02 -13.48
C GLY A 113 -7.76 13.46 -12.04
N LEU A 114 -8.82 13.60 -11.23
CA LEU A 114 -8.71 13.91 -9.81
C LEU A 114 -8.75 12.62 -8.98
N VAL A 115 -7.68 12.36 -8.24
CA VAL A 115 -7.56 11.25 -7.29
C VAL A 115 -7.75 11.77 -5.87
N ALA A 116 -8.71 11.23 -5.15
CA ALA A 116 -8.94 11.50 -3.74
C ALA A 116 -8.28 10.42 -2.89
N ILE A 117 -7.54 10.82 -1.85
CA ILE A 117 -6.90 9.87 -0.94
C ILE A 117 -7.32 10.18 0.50
N ILE A 118 -7.97 9.22 1.17
CA ILE A 118 -8.33 9.29 2.59
C ILE A 118 -7.39 8.37 3.36
N TYR A 119 -6.65 8.91 4.35
CA TYR A 119 -5.66 8.12 5.08
C TYR A 119 -5.59 8.45 6.57
N GLU A 120 -5.07 7.51 7.37
CA GLU A 120 -4.95 7.59 8.82
C GLU A 120 -3.47 7.57 9.23
N SER A 121 -3.12 8.32 10.30
CA SER A 121 -1.86 8.24 11.08
C SER A 121 -0.55 7.99 10.30
N ARG A 122 -0.46 8.45 9.05
CA ARG A 122 0.69 8.20 8.15
C ARG A 122 1.06 9.46 7.38
N PRO A 123 1.79 10.41 7.99
CA PRO A 123 2.17 11.65 7.31
C PRO A 123 2.93 11.46 6.00
N ASN A 124 3.75 10.40 5.87
CA ASN A 124 4.47 10.09 4.65
C ASN A 124 3.54 9.81 3.44
N VAL A 125 2.34 9.28 3.67
CA VAL A 125 1.36 9.08 2.58
C VAL A 125 1.02 10.40 1.88
N THR A 126 1.10 11.52 2.58
CA THR A 126 0.87 12.87 2.01
C THR A 126 1.82 13.16 0.86
N SER A 127 3.13 12.93 1.05
CA SER A 127 4.15 13.15 0.02
C SER A 127 4.13 12.10 -1.07
N ASP A 128 3.96 10.83 -0.71
CA ASP A 128 3.96 9.72 -1.65
C ASP A 128 2.78 9.82 -2.63
N ALA A 129 1.57 10.08 -2.10
CA ALA A 129 0.37 10.26 -2.89
C ALA A 129 0.47 11.49 -3.81
N ALA A 130 0.97 12.63 -3.30
CA ALA A 130 1.17 13.81 -4.12
C ALA A 130 2.19 13.57 -5.24
N ALA A 131 3.31 12.88 -4.95
CA ALA A 131 4.34 12.59 -5.95
C ALA A 131 3.82 11.69 -7.08
N LEU A 132 3.17 10.58 -6.73
CA LEU A 132 2.64 9.63 -7.71
C LEU A 132 1.53 10.25 -8.56
N THR A 133 0.63 11.06 -7.95
CA THR A 133 -0.43 11.72 -8.70
C THR A 133 0.14 12.77 -9.68
N VAL A 134 1.07 13.61 -9.27
CA VAL A 134 1.72 14.59 -10.15
C VAL A 134 2.50 13.89 -11.27
N LYS A 135 3.28 12.84 -10.96
CA LYS A 135 4.03 12.09 -11.99
C LYS A 135 3.14 11.43 -13.02
N SER A 136 2.00 10.86 -12.59
CA SER A 136 1.03 10.23 -13.49
C SER A 136 0.12 11.22 -14.24
N GLY A 137 0.30 12.55 -14.05
CA GLY A 137 -0.49 13.59 -14.73
C GLY A 137 -1.86 13.82 -14.10
N ASN A 138 -2.06 13.35 -12.87
CA ASN A 138 -3.29 13.53 -12.07
C ASN A 138 -3.13 14.70 -11.10
N VAL A 139 -4.27 15.20 -10.61
CA VAL A 139 -4.32 16.10 -9.45
C VAL A 139 -4.89 15.35 -8.26
N CYS A 140 -4.59 15.79 -7.02
CA CYS A 140 -5.09 15.09 -5.86
C CYS A 140 -5.71 16.00 -4.78
N VAL A 141 -6.73 15.43 -4.13
CA VAL A 141 -7.27 15.93 -2.87
C VAL A 141 -6.96 14.92 -1.78
N LEU A 142 -6.22 15.35 -0.77
CA LEU A 142 -5.79 14.56 0.36
C LEU A 142 -6.69 14.81 1.56
N ARG A 143 -6.97 13.79 2.36
CA ARG A 143 -7.67 13.89 3.63
C ARG A 143 -7.02 12.96 4.65
N SER A 144 -6.30 13.54 5.60
CA SER A 144 -5.70 12.79 6.71
C SER A 144 -6.70 12.55 7.85
N GLY A 145 -6.37 11.62 8.73
CA GLY A 145 -7.04 11.48 10.02
C GLY A 145 -6.81 12.74 10.90
N LYS A 146 -7.70 12.94 11.88
CA LYS A 146 -7.64 14.07 12.80
C LYS A 146 -6.33 14.14 13.59
N GLU A 147 -5.72 12.99 13.84
CA GLU A 147 -4.47 12.84 14.60
C GLU A 147 -3.23 13.27 13.82
N ALA A 148 -3.33 13.48 12.49
CA ALA A 148 -2.21 13.86 11.64
C ALA A 148 -2.48 15.14 10.82
N VAL A 149 -3.58 15.85 11.08
CA VAL A 149 -4.04 16.93 10.20
C VAL A 149 -3.07 18.11 10.14
N ARG A 150 -2.48 18.51 11.26
CA ARG A 150 -1.52 19.63 11.29
C ARG A 150 -0.27 19.30 10.51
N THR A 151 0.28 18.11 10.76
CA THR A 151 1.47 17.61 10.05
C THR A 151 1.21 17.50 8.55
N SER A 152 0.11 16.86 8.15
CA SER A 152 -0.23 16.69 6.75
C SER A 152 -0.49 18.02 6.03
N THR A 153 -1.12 18.99 6.71
CA THR A 153 -1.32 20.34 6.17
C THR A 153 0.00 21.08 5.98
N ALA A 154 0.94 20.97 6.93
CA ALA A 154 2.27 21.56 6.80
C ALA A 154 3.06 20.94 5.61
N ILE A 155 2.97 19.63 5.44
CA ILE A 155 3.58 18.93 4.30
C ILE A 155 2.99 19.46 2.98
N VAL A 156 1.66 19.48 2.82
CA VAL A 156 1.01 19.98 1.59
C VAL A 156 1.37 21.45 1.33
N LYS A 157 1.44 22.29 2.38
CA LYS A 157 1.88 23.68 2.26
C LYS A 157 3.30 23.77 1.68
N ALA A 158 4.23 22.96 2.18
CA ALA A 158 5.60 22.89 1.66
C ALA A 158 5.61 22.44 0.19
N LEU A 159 4.88 21.39 -0.17
CA LEU A 159 4.78 20.90 -1.56
C LEU A 159 4.24 21.98 -2.49
N LYS A 160 3.17 22.70 -2.09
CA LYS A 160 2.57 23.81 -2.87
C LYS A 160 3.54 24.98 -3.06
N GLN A 161 4.36 25.30 -2.07
CA GLN A 161 5.39 26.33 -2.18
C GLN A 161 6.45 25.92 -3.20
N GLY A 162 6.92 24.66 -3.20
CA GLY A 162 7.83 24.15 -4.22
C GLY A 162 7.24 24.22 -5.61
N ILE A 163 5.99 23.80 -5.81
CA ILE A 163 5.27 23.89 -7.09
C ILE A 163 5.22 25.36 -7.58
N SER A 164 4.84 26.29 -6.71
CA SER A 164 4.73 27.71 -7.04
C SER A 164 6.09 28.34 -7.38
N ALA A 165 7.16 27.94 -6.69
CA ALA A 165 8.51 28.47 -6.91
C ALA A 165 9.04 28.23 -8.33
N VAL A 166 8.55 27.17 -9.01
CA VAL A 166 8.92 26.84 -10.39
C VAL A 166 7.83 27.20 -11.40
N GLY A 167 6.84 28.02 -10.99
CA GLY A 167 5.77 28.53 -11.86
C GLY A 167 4.65 27.52 -12.13
N GLY A 168 4.55 26.45 -11.36
CA GLY A 168 3.44 25.49 -11.42
C GLY A 168 2.19 25.99 -10.71
N ASP A 169 1.04 25.41 -11.04
CA ASP A 169 -0.22 25.66 -10.34
C ASP A 169 -0.24 24.90 -9.00
N PRO A 170 -0.20 25.60 -7.84
CA PRO A 170 -0.19 24.91 -6.54
C PRO A 170 -1.49 24.15 -6.23
N ASP A 171 -2.55 24.37 -6.98
CA ASP A 171 -3.84 23.73 -6.74
C ASP A 171 -3.95 22.32 -7.34
N ILE A 172 -2.87 21.85 -7.98
CA ILE A 172 -2.76 20.42 -8.38
C ILE A 172 -2.68 19.47 -7.19
N VAL A 173 -2.30 19.96 -6.00
CA VAL A 173 -2.27 19.19 -4.74
C VAL A 173 -3.00 19.99 -3.66
N ASN A 174 -4.06 19.47 -3.11
CA ASN A 174 -4.80 20.08 -2.01
C ASN A 174 -5.06 19.08 -0.88
N ILE A 175 -5.30 19.61 0.33
CA ILE A 175 -5.69 18.84 1.51
C ILE A 175 -6.96 19.41 2.11
N LEU A 176 -7.82 18.55 2.65
CA LEU A 176 -8.99 18.93 3.44
C LEU A 176 -8.58 19.01 4.91
N GLU A 177 -8.67 20.21 5.48
CA GLU A 177 -8.39 20.44 6.92
C GLU A 177 -9.60 20.06 7.79
N ASP A 178 -10.80 20.02 7.19
CA ASP A 178 -12.00 19.52 7.86
C ASP A 178 -11.94 17.99 7.98
N THR A 179 -11.72 17.52 9.22
CA THR A 179 -11.62 16.08 9.54
C THR A 179 -12.96 15.46 9.92
N SER A 180 -14.09 16.16 9.76
CA SER A 180 -15.42 15.65 10.05
C SER A 180 -15.81 14.47 9.14
N HIS A 181 -16.73 13.63 9.62
CA HIS A 181 -17.30 12.57 8.79
C HIS A 181 -18.06 13.12 7.58
N GLU A 182 -18.67 14.31 7.73
CA GLU A 182 -19.37 14.98 6.63
C GLU A 182 -18.41 15.37 5.50
N SER A 183 -17.24 15.92 5.83
CA SER A 183 -16.19 16.20 4.84
C SER A 183 -15.76 14.94 4.08
N ALA A 184 -15.59 13.81 4.78
CA ALA A 184 -15.27 12.53 4.15
C ALA A 184 -16.41 12.08 3.21
N ARG A 185 -17.66 12.18 3.67
CA ARG A 185 -18.84 11.81 2.87
C ARG A 185 -18.93 12.64 1.59
N VAL A 186 -18.73 13.96 1.68
CA VAL A 186 -18.70 14.83 0.49
C VAL A 186 -17.63 14.39 -0.50
N LEU A 187 -16.43 14.02 -0.01
CA LEU A 187 -15.34 13.52 -0.88
C LEU A 187 -15.69 12.19 -1.55
N MET A 188 -16.29 11.25 -0.79
CA MET A 188 -16.70 9.92 -1.26
C MET A 188 -17.87 9.98 -2.27
N THR A 189 -18.66 11.05 -2.27
CA THR A 189 -19.88 11.19 -3.11
C THR A 189 -19.79 12.34 -4.11
N ALA A 190 -18.58 12.84 -4.39
CA ALA A 190 -18.36 13.93 -5.34
C ALA A 190 -18.37 13.44 -6.81
N ASP A 191 -19.48 12.86 -7.23
CA ASP A 191 -19.67 12.32 -8.58
C ASP A 191 -19.38 13.36 -9.67
N GLY A 192 -18.68 12.95 -10.72
CA GLY A 192 -18.25 13.80 -11.82
C GLY A 192 -17.12 14.78 -11.50
N LEU A 193 -16.69 14.88 -10.23
CA LEU A 193 -15.54 15.67 -9.81
C LEU A 193 -14.34 14.79 -9.45
N VAL A 194 -14.54 13.79 -8.59
CA VAL A 194 -13.54 12.80 -8.20
C VAL A 194 -13.61 11.62 -9.16
N ASP A 195 -12.48 11.28 -9.77
CA ASP A 195 -12.40 10.18 -10.74
C ASP A 195 -11.99 8.86 -10.07
N LEU A 196 -11.28 8.94 -8.94
CA LEU A 196 -10.85 7.78 -8.16
C LEU A 196 -10.69 8.15 -6.69
N LEU A 197 -11.18 7.28 -5.80
CA LEU A 197 -10.96 7.32 -4.36
C LEU A 197 -10.04 6.17 -3.94
N ILE A 198 -9.04 6.47 -3.10
CA ILE A 198 -8.14 5.47 -2.51
C ILE A 198 -8.12 5.64 -0.99
N PRO A 199 -8.78 4.76 -0.23
CA PRO A 199 -8.66 4.74 1.23
C PRO A 199 -7.35 4.08 1.67
N ARG A 200 -6.72 4.62 2.73
CA ARG A 200 -5.46 4.13 3.32
C ARG A 200 -5.55 4.11 4.85
N GLY A 201 -6.06 3.06 5.43
CA GLY A 201 -6.25 2.98 6.88
C GLY A 201 -6.67 1.60 7.34
N GLY A 202 -7.23 1.51 8.54
CA GLY A 202 -7.77 0.28 9.09
C GLY A 202 -9.03 -0.21 8.38
N ALA A 203 -9.42 -1.45 8.67
CA ALA A 203 -10.57 -2.11 8.03
C ALA A 203 -11.85 -1.27 8.10
N VAL A 204 -12.10 -0.56 9.19
CA VAL A 204 -13.29 0.28 9.40
C VAL A 204 -13.36 1.42 8.37
N LEU A 205 -12.24 2.13 8.13
CA LEU A 205 -12.19 3.18 7.12
C LEU A 205 -12.38 2.62 5.72
N ILE A 206 -11.71 1.52 5.41
CA ILE A 206 -11.80 0.88 4.09
C ILE A 206 -13.24 0.44 3.83
N GLN A 207 -13.86 -0.23 4.78
CA GLN A 207 -15.25 -0.67 4.68
C GLN A 207 -16.22 0.51 4.50
N ALA A 208 -16.05 1.58 5.28
CA ALA A 208 -16.88 2.78 5.16
C ALA A 208 -16.75 3.40 3.75
N CYS A 209 -15.54 3.46 3.18
CA CYS A 209 -15.36 3.96 1.82
C CYS A 209 -16.01 3.05 0.78
N VAL A 210 -15.89 1.72 0.93
CA VAL A 210 -16.49 0.75 -0.01
C VAL A 210 -18.02 0.81 0.01
N GLU A 211 -18.61 0.96 1.19
CA GLU A 211 -20.08 0.96 1.36
C GLU A 211 -20.72 2.29 1.00
N GLN A 212 -20.01 3.41 1.20
CA GLN A 212 -20.62 4.74 1.10
C GLN A 212 -20.17 5.54 -0.13
N ALA A 213 -19.04 5.17 -0.76
CA ALA A 213 -18.58 5.90 -1.93
C ALA A 213 -19.47 5.60 -3.15
N THR A 214 -19.89 6.68 -3.83
CA THR A 214 -20.51 6.61 -5.15
C THR A 214 -19.49 6.82 -6.26
N VAL A 215 -18.35 7.42 -5.94
CA VAL A 215 -17.20 7.54 -6.86
C VAL A 215 -16.43 6.23 -6.93
N PRO A 216 -15.74 5.91 -8.05
CA PRO A 216 -14.91 4.71 -8.16
C PRO A 216 -13.90 4.64 -7.01
N CYS A 217 -13.80 3.48 -6.35
CA CYS A 217 -12.94 3.28 -5.19
C CYS A 217 -12.05 2.05 -5.39
N ILE A 218 -10.72 2.22 -5.19
CA ILE A 218 -9.78 1.10 -5.10
C ILE A 218 -9.57 0.75 -3.64
N GLN A 219 -9.90 -0.47 -3.27
CA GLN A 219 -9.70 -0.97 -1.91
C GLN A 219 -8.23 -1.30 -1.68
N THR A 220 -7.63 -0.69 -0.65
CA THR A 220 -6.37 -1.19 -0.09
C THR A 220 -6.70 -2.23 0.97
N GLY A 221 -6.10 -3.41 0.88
CA GLY A 221 -6.47 -4.53 1.75
C GLY A 221 -5.83 -4.47 3.15
N THR A 222 -6.49 -5.08 4.13
CA THR A 222 -5.84 -5.64 5.32
C THR A 222 -5.05 -6.87 4.90
N GLY A 223 -4.00 -7.23 5.63
CA GLY A 223 -3.11 -8.34 5.27
C GLY A 223 -3.13 -9.47 6.28
N ILE A 224 -3.92 -10.52 6.05
CA ILE A 224 -3.74 -11.81 6.74
C ILE A 224 -2.82 -12.67 5.87
N CYS A 225 -1.51 -12.36 5.93
CA CYS A 225 -0.52 -13.02 5.07
C CYS A 225 -0.10 -14.37 5.66
N HIS A 226 0.06 -15.37 4.80
CA HIS A 226 0.46 -16.71 5.17
C HIS A 226 1.85 -17.07 4.67
N VAL A 227 2.59 -17.84 5.46
CA VAL A 227 3.78 -18.54 5.00
C VAL A 227 3.58 -20.03 5.22
N TYR A 228 3.63 -20.81 4.15
CA TYR A 228 3.56 -22.28 4.20
C TYR A 228 4.95 -22.89 4.13
N VAL A 229 5.28 -23.72 5.11
CA VAL A 229 6.52 -24.52 5.16
C VAL A 229 6.20 -25.93 4.70
N ASP A 230 6.63 -26.25 3.49
CA ASP A 230 6.38 -27.53 2.81
C ASP A 230 7.23 -28.67 3.38
N GLU A 231 6.86 -29.94 3.10
CA GLU A 231 7.64 -31.12 3.49
C GLU A 231 9.08 -31.13 2.92
N TYR A 232 9.29 -30.47 1.78
CA TYR A 232 10.59 -30.32 1.11
C TYR A 232 11.30 -29.01 1.45
N ALA A 233 10.88 -28.29 2.50
CA ALA A 233 11.48 -27.02 2.84
C ALA A 233 12.90 -27.14 3.40
N ASP A 234 13.78 -26.21 3.02
CA ASP A 234 14.98 -25.91 3.80
C ASP A 234 14.53 -25.18 5.08
N LEU A 235 14.63 -25.87 6.22
CA LEU A 235 14.09 -25.38 7.49
C LEU A 235 14.83 -24.14 8.03
N ASP A 236 16.14 -24.02 7.78
CA ASP A 236 16.91 -22.82 8.19
C ASP A 236 16.50 -21.61 7.35
N LYS A 237 16.23 -21.81 6.07
CA LYS A 237 15.67 -20.79 5.18
C LYS A 237 14.28 -20.37 5.65
N ALA A 238 13.41 -21.33 5.98
CA ALA A 238 12.07 -21.09 6.46
C ALA A 238 12.06 -20.23 7.75
N VAL A 239 12.90 -20.55 8.74
CA VAL A 239 13.03 -19.75 9.96
C VAL A 239 13.42 -18.31 9.64
N LYS A 240 14.41 -18.07 8.76
CA LYS A 240 14.85 -16.72 8.39
C LYS A 240 13.74 -15.92 7.71
N ILE A 241 12.99 -16.55 6.80
CA ILE A 241 11.87 -15.93 6.09
C ILE A 241 10.79 -15.52 7.08
N ILE A 242 10.35 -16.42 7.97
CA ILE A 242 9.28 -16.17 8.93
C ILE A 242 9.69 -15.14 9.98
N VAL A 243 10.92 -15.23 10.51
CA VAL A 243 11.43 -14.20 11.43
C VAL A 243 11.40 -12.83 10.77
N ASN A 244 11.84 -12.71 9.52
CA ASN A 244 11.75 -11.45 8.78
C ASN A 244 10.29 -11.04 8.52
N ALA A 245 9.45 -11.95 8.04
CA ALA A 245 8.07 -11.68 7.68
C ALA A 245 7.24 -11.19 8.88
N LYS A 246 7.45 -11.78 10.07
CA LYS A 246 6.70 -11.39 11.28
C LYS A 246 7.32 -10.25 12.07
N THR A 247 8.66 -10.16 12.14
CA THR A 247 9.28 -9.33 13.17
C THR A 247 9.97 -8.06 12.67
N SER A 248 10.21 -7.92 11.38
CA SER A 248 10.85 -6.71 10.84
C SER A 248 9.98 -5.46 10.99
N ARG A 249 8.66 -5.60 10.83
CA ARG A 249 7.66 -4.57 11.09
C ARG A 249 6.27 -5.21 11.22
N PRO A 250 5.85 -5.67 12.39
CA PRO A 250 4.61 -6.45 12.55
C PRO A 250 3.33 -5.67 12.24
N SER A 251 3.38 -4.35 12.30
CA SER A 251 2.22 -3.46 12.15
C SER A 251 1.89 -3.06 10.70
N VAL A 252 2.36 -3.80 9.69
CA VAL A 252 2.08 -3.53 8.27
C VAL A 252 1.36 -4.71 7.62
N CYS A 253 0.56 -4.42 6.59
CA CYS A 253 -0.32 -5.38 5.95
C CYS A 253 0.37 -6.56 5.23
N ASN A 254 1.66 -6.47 4.93
CA ASN A 254 2.44 -7.55 4.35
C ASN A 254 3.25 -8.36 5.39
N ALA A 255 3.06 -8.08 6.70
CA ALA A 255 3.60 -8.92 7.76
C ALA A 255 2.86 -10.25 7.80
N GLU A 256 3.59 -11.32 8.11
CA GLU A 256 2.99 -12.64 8.27
C GLU A 256 2.09 -12.68 9.51
N GLU A 257 0.88 -13.22 9.36
CA GLU A 257 -0.06 -13.42 10.45
C GLU A 257 -0.33 -14.89 10.73
N VAL A 258 -0.14 -15.76 9.73
CA VAL A 258 -0.38 -17.18 9.82
C VAL A 258 0.79 -17.98 9.24
N CYS A 259 1.32 -18.90 10.03
CA CYS A 259 2.31 -19.90 9.62
C CYS A 259 1.64 -21.27 9.45
N LEU A 260 1.67 -21.81 8.24
CA LEU A 260 1.23 -23.18 7.95
C LEU A 260 2.45 -24.09 7.86
N VAL A 261 2.42 -25.25 8.53
CA VAL A 261 3.57 -26.16 8.59
C VAL A 261 3.12 -27.56 8.18
N HIS A 262 3.80 -28.15 7.20
CA HIS A 262 3.54 -29.52 6.79
C HIS A 262 3.85 -30.50 7.94
N SER A 263 2.97 -31.46 8.17
CA SER A 263 3.07 -32.42 9.29
C SER A 263 4.39 -33.22 9.29
N ALA A 264 4.93 -33.54 8.12
CA ALA A 264 6.18 -34.29 7.99
C ALA A 264 7.42 -33.54 8.54
N VAL A 265 7.37 -32.22 8.65
CA VAL A 265 8.48 -31.39 9.17
C VAL A 265 8.16 -30.72 10.49
N ALA A 266 6.91 -30.78 10.97
CA ALA A 266 6.43 -30.06 12.14
C ALA A 266 7.25 -30.34 13.41
N GLU A 267 7.57 -31.60 13.72
CA GLU A 267 8.34 -31.97 14.91
C GLU A 267 9.77 -31.40 14.90
N ARG A 268 10.35 -31.17 13.73
CA ARG A 268 11.69 -30.61 13.58
C ARG A 268 11.63 -29.09 13.50
N PHE A 269 10.70 -28.56 12.75
CA PHE A 269 10.62 -27.13 12.42
C PHE A 269 10.08 -26.28 13.56
N LEU A 270 8.97 -26.71 14.20
CA LEU A 270 8.31 -25.90 15.22
C LEU A 270 9.21 -25.54 16.42
N PRO A 271 10.07 -26.44 16.94
CA PRO A 271 11.04 -26.06 17.98
C PRO A 271 12.05 -25.01 17.51
N MET A 272 12.51 -25.08 16.25
CA MET A 272 13.43 -24.08 15.67
C MET A 272 12.76 -22.72 15.55
N LEU A 273 11.53 -22.70 15.03
CA LEU A 273 10.72 -21.48 14.88
C LEU A 273 10.45 -20.84 16.23
N ARG A 274 9.97 -21.61 17.20
CA ARG A 274 9.70 -21.12 18.56
C ARG A 274 10.98 -20.51 19.16
N LYS A 275 12.10 -21.22 19.11
CA LYS A 275 13.38 -20.71 19.62
C LYS A 275 13.70 -19.34 19.01
N ALA A 276 13.65 -19.21 17.69
CA ALA A 276 13.98 -17.98 16.97
C ALA A 276 13.04 -16.82 17.28
N LEU A 277 11.73 -17.08 17.36
CA LEU A 277 10.71 -16.05 17.59
C LEU A 277 10.50 -15.65 19.05
N THR A 278 10.87 -16.52 20.00
CA THR A 278 10.67 -16.26 21.43
C THR A 278 11.98 -16.14 22.20
N GLU A 279 12.76 -17.19 22.31
CA GLU A 279 13.93 -17.28 23.19
C GLU A 279 15.08 -16.38 22.71
N ASP A 280 15.46 -16.49 21.44
CA ASP A 280 16.54 -15.72 20.86
C ASP A 280 16.21 -14.21 20.85
N ARG A 281 14.95 -13.85 20.60
CA ARG A 281 14.48 -12.45 20.65
C ARG A 281 14.52 -11.92 22.08
N ALA A 282 14.06 -12.68 23.07
CA ALA A 282 14.14 -12.30 24.47
C ALA A 282 15.58 -12.11 24.93
N ALA A 283 16.49 -13.01 24.53
CA ALA A 283 17.92 -12.92 24.83
C ALA A 283 18.57 -11.69 24.18
N ALA A 284 18.07 -11.24 23.02
CA ALA A 284 18.49 -10.02 22.34
C ALA A 284 17.80 -8.74 22.87
N GLY A 285 16.98 -8.80 23.90
CA GLY A 285 16.24 -7.67 24.44
C GLY A 285 15.12 -7.17 23.52
N GLN A 286 14.68 -8.01 22.57
CA GLN A 286 13.59 -7.73 21.65
C GLN A 286 12.29 -8.32 22.17
N ILE A 287 11.14 -7.80 21.69
CA ILE A 287 9.82 -8.32 22.06
C ILE A 287 9.65 -9.74 21.50
N PRO A 288 9.42 -10.78 22.33
CA PRO A 288 9.08 -12.12 21.88
C PRO A 288 7.76 -12.14 21.12
N VAL A 289 7.64 -13.06 20.16
CA VAL A 289 6.37 -13.28 19.45
C VAL A 289 5.49 -14.24 20.23
N GLU A 290 4.24 -13.89 20.49
CA GLU A 290 3.22 -14.80 21.00
C GLU A 290 2.83 -15.77 19.88
N LEU A 291 2.96 -17.09 20.15
CA LEU A 291 2.56 -18.13 19.21
C LEU A 291 1.19 -18.66 19.60
N ARG A 292 0.20 -18.52 18.71
CA ARG A 292 -1.15 -19.08 18.85
C ARG A 292 -1.26 -20.34 18.04
N LEU A 293 -1.36 -21.47 18.73
CA LEU A 293 -1.11 -22.81 18.20
C LEU A 293 -2.42 -23.59 17.99
N ASP A 294 -2.59 -24.19 16.83
CA ASP A 294 -3.61 -25.22 16.66
C ASP A 294 -3.30 -26.46 17.53
N PRO A 295 -4.23 -27.39 17.72
CA PRO A 295 -4.00 -28.56 18.60
C PRO A 295 -2.80 -29.42 18.20
N ARG A 296 -2.47 -29.50 16.90
CA ARG A 296 -1.35 -30.29 16.38
C ARG A 296 0.00 -29.61 16.66
N ALA A 297 0.08 -28.30 16.46
CA ALA A 297 1.27 -27.51 16.78
C ALA A 297 1.49 -27.47 18.31
N ALA A 298 0.43 -27.35 19.11
CA ALA A 298 0.47 -27.37 20.57
C ALA A 298 0.96 -28.71 21.15
N ALA A 299 0.81 -29.80 20.43
CA ALA A 299 1.38 -31.09 20.80
C ALA A 299 2.91 -31.14 20.66
N VAL A 300 3.52 -30.26 19.88
CA VAL A 300 4.97 -30.23 19.59
C VAL A 300 5.69 -29.13 20.39
N ILE A 301 5.09 -27.95 20.50
CA ILE A 301 5.70 -26.81 21.22
C ILE A 301 4.71 -26.14 22.17
N PRO A 302 5.19 -25.52 23.28
CA PRO A 302 4.32 -24.73 24.14
C PRO A 302 3.99 -23.38 23.48
N GLY A 303 2.76 -22.91 23.69
CA GLY A 303 2.26 -21.62 23.23
C GLY A 303 0.82 -21.40 23.70
N THR A 304 0.20 -20.30 23.27
CA THR A 304 -1.21 -20.01 23.53
C THR A 304 -2.09 -20.85 22.60
N PRO A 305 -3.15 -21.53 23.07
CA PRO A 305 -4.08 -22.20 22.17
C PRO A 305 -4.74 -21.20 21.21
N ALA A 306 -4.75 -21.51 19.92
CA ALA A 306 -5.43 -20.70 18.92
C ALA A 306 -6.96 -20.75 19.10
N GLY A 307 -7.59 -19.58 19.08
CA GLY A 307 -9.03 -19.44 19.02
C GLY A 307 -9.57 -19.53 17.59
N PRO A 308 -10.90 -19.67 17.43
CA PRO A 308 -11.52 -19.79 16.08
C PRO A 308 -11.24 -18.61 15.17
N ALA A 309 -11.08 -17.41 15.72
CA ALA A 309 -10.88 -16.18 14.94
C ALA A 309 -9.40 -15.86 14.68
N ASP A 310 -8.45 -16.60 15.25
CA ASP A 310 -7.02 -16.25 15.14
C ASP A 310 -6.47 -16.41 13.72
N PHE A 311 -7.07 -17.26 12.91
CA PHE A 311 -6.70 -17.44 11.51
C PHE A 311 -7.38 -16.42 10.58
N ASP A 312 -8.36 -15.66 11.10
CA ASP A 312 -9.07 -14.58 10.39
C ASP A 312 -8.72 -13.19 10.94
N THR A 313 -7.60 -13.08 11.67
CA THR A 313 -7.21 -11.86 12.38
C THR A 313 -5.90 -11.28 11.83
N GLU A 314 -5.93 -10.03 11.40
CA GLU A 314 -4.75 -9.21 11.20
C GLU A 314 -4.32 -8.66 12.57
N PHE A 315 -3.34 -9.30 13.22
CA PHE A 315 -2.92 -8.95 14.59
C PHE A 315 -2.22 -7.59 14.66
N LEU A 316 -1.45 -7.24 13.62
CA LEU A 316 -0.63 -6.01 13.57
C LEU A 316 0.34 -5.88 14.75
N ASP A 317 0.72 -6.99 15.37
CA ASP A 317 1.54 -7.07 16.57
C ASP A 317 2.46 -8.31 16.51
N TYR A 318 3.29 -8.49 17.52
CA TYR A 318 4.15 -9.68 17.70
C TYR A 318 3.33 -10.92 18.12
N ILE A 319 2.34 -11.26 17.31
CA ILE A 319 1.47 -12.44 17.46
C ILE A 319 1.46 -13.18 16.13
N LEU A 320 1.60 -14.52 16.16
CA LEU A 320 1.61 -15.39 14.99
C LEU A 320 0.73 -16.60 15.24
N ALA A 321 -0.28 -16.83 14.42
CA ALA A 321 -1.05 -18.05 14.42
C ALA A 321 -0.29 -19.18 13.68
N VAL A 322 -0.29 -20.39 14.22
CA VAL A 322 0.45 -21.54 13.66
C VAL A 322 -0.49 -22.72 13.52
N ARG A 323 -0.54 -23.31 12.35
CA ARG A 323 -1.35 -24.51 12.05
C ARG A 323 -0.53 -25.56 11.33
N VAL A 324 -0.75 -26.83 11.69
CA VAL A 324 -0.16 -27.99 11.00
C VAL A 324 -1.14 -28.52 9.96
N VAL A 325 -0.65 -28.71 8.72
CA VAL A 325 -1.40 -29.24 7.57
C VAL A 325 -0.73 -30.46 6.97
N ASP A 326 -1.45 -31.28 6.23
CA ASP A 326 -0.95 -32.56 5.71
C ASP A 326 -0.53 -32.52 4.24
N SER A 327 -0.77 -31.41 3.57
CA SER A 327 -0.40 -31.27 2.13
C SER A 327 -0.38 -29.81 1.70
N VAL A 328 0.22 -29.57 0.53
CA VAL A 328 0.12 -28.26 -0.16
C VAL A 328 -1.33 -27.93 -0.53
N ASP A 329 -2.19 -28.94 -0.80
CA ASP A 329 -3.61 -28.73 -1.10
C ASP A 329 -4.34 -28.19 0.13
N GLU A 330 -4.14 -28.78 1.32
CA GLU A 330 -4.73 -28.29 2.55
C GLU A 330 -4.24 -26.89 2.91
N ALA A 331 -2.96 -26.58 2.65
CA ALA A 331 -2.44 -25.23 2.81
C ALA A 331 -3.14 -24.23 1.88
N ILE A 332 -3.34 -24.57 0.62
CA ILE A 332 -4.07 -23.74 -0.35
C ILE A 332 -5.54 -23.56 0.08
N GLU A 333 -6.22 -24.63 0.50
CA GLU A 333 -7.61 -24.56 0.98
C GLU A 333 -7.71 -23.64 2.21
N HIS A 334 -6.77 -23.76 3.16
CA HIS A 334 -6.72 -22.86 4.31
C HIS A 334 -6.54 -21.40 3.91
N ILE A 335 -5.58 -21.10 3.02
CA ILE A 335 -5.31 -19.76 2.52
C ILE A 335 -6.56 -19.21 1.82
N GLN A 336 -7.23 -19.99 0.98
CA GLN A 336 -8.44 -19.56 0.30
C GLN A 336 -9.58 -19.21 1.26
N ALA A 337 -9.65 -19.90 2.41
CA ALA A 337 -10.69 -19.68 3.40
C ALA A 337 -10.42 -18.49 4.34
N HIS A 338 -9.15 -18.19 4.65
CA HIS A 338 -8.77 -17.28 5.73
C HIS A 338 -7.95 -16.07 5.28
N SER A 339 -7.35 -16.10 4.08
CA SER A 339 -6.55 -14.98 3.58
C SER A 339 -7.40 -13.81 3.13
N THR A 340 -6.85 -12.62 3.27
CA THR A 340 -7.36 -11.40 2.63
C THR A 340 -6.87 -11.22 1.19
N HIS A 341 -6.23 -12.23 0.60
CA HIS A 341 -5.66 -12.23 -0.75
C HIS A 341 -4.55 -11.18 -0.96
N HIS A 342 -3.77 -10.91 0.10
CA HIS A 342 -2.73 -9.89 0.05
C HIS A 342 -1.39 -10.50 -0.42
N SER A 343 -0.71 -11.27 0.43
CA SER A 343 0.64 -11.79 0.14
C SER A 343 0.83 -13.15 0.80
N GLU A 344 1.13 -14.16 -0.01
CA GLU A 344 1.26 -15.53 0.45
C GLU A 344 2.59 -16.12 -0.01
N ALA A 345 3.23 -16.91 0.84
CA ALA A 345 4.51 -17.52 0.53
C ALA A 345 4.51 -19.04 0.76
N ILE A 346 5.23 -19.75 -0.08
CA ILE A 346 5.65 -21.14 0.17
C ILE A 346 7.17 -21.19 0.34
N VAL A 347 7.63 -21.99 1.30
CA VAL A 347 9.04 -22.37 1.41
C VAL A 347 9.17 -23.84 1.05
N THR A 348 9.83 -24.13 -0.07
CA THR A 348 10.01 -25.49 -0.58
C THR A 348 11.21 -25.57 -1.53
N GLU A 349 11.86 -26.72 -1.62
CA GLU A 349 12.85 -27.06 -2.64
C GLU A 349 12.24 -27.96 -3.75
N ASN A 350 10.92 -28.17 -3.73
CA ASN A 350 10.21 -28.97 -4.71
C ASN A 350 9.47 -28.06 -5.71
N ASP A 351 9.96 -27.98 -6.96
CA ASP A 351 9.38 -27.15 -8.01
C ASP A 351 7.91 -27.48 -8.30
N ALA A 352 7.50 -28.75 -8.21
CA ALA A 352 6.11 -29.14 -8.46
C ALA A 352 5.16 -28.59 -7.39
N ASN A 353 5.56 -28.62 -6.10
CA ASN A 353 4.79 -28.04 -5.01
C ASN A 353 4.78 -26.49 -5.10
N ALA A 354 5.91 -25.89 -5.51
CA ALA A 354 5.99 -24.46 -5.75
C ALA A 354 5.00 -24.00 -6.83
N GLU A 355 5.02 -24.66 -7.99
CA GLU A 355 4.10 -24.35 -9.11
C GLU A 355 2.63 -24.62 -8.73
N LYS A 356 2.37 -25.70 -7.99
CA LYS A 356 1.03 -26.01 -7.51
C LYS A 356 0.51 -24.91 -6.57
N PHE A 357 1.34 -24.43 -5.64
CA PHE A 357 1.01 -23.36 -4.73
C PHE A 357 0.75 -22.05 -5.49
N VAL A 358 1.66 -21.64 -6.38
CA VAL A 358 1.54 -20.42 -7.19
C VAL A 358 0.27 -20.41 -8.02
N ASN A 359 -0.09 -21.54 -8.62
CA ASN A 359 -1.30 -21.64 -9.44
C ASN A 359 -2.59 -21.80 -8.62
N GLY A 360 -2.49 -22.31 -7.39
CA GLY A 360 -3.64 -22.57 -6.52
C GLY A 360 -4.03 -21.38 -5.62
N VAL A 361 -3.08 -20.48 -5.32
CA VAL A 361 -3.30 -19.34 -4.44
C VAL A 361 -3.70 -18.10 -5.24
N ASP A 362 -4.90 -17.57 -4.96
CA ASP A 362 -5.43 -16.38 -5.63
C ASP A 362 -5.19 -15.11 -4.78
N SER A 363 -3.91 -14.72 -4.60
CA SER A 363 -3.52 -13.51 -3.86
C SER A 363 -2.83 -12.49 -4.76
N ALA A 364 -2.73 -11.24 -4.30
CA ALA A 364 -2.14 -10.14 -5.07
C ALA A 364 -0.63 -10.36 -5.31
N ALA A 365 0.07 -10.98 -4.33
CA ALA A 365 1.46 -11.39 -4.47
C ALA A 365 1.64 -12.82 -3.93
N VAL A 366 2.29 -13.67 -4.71
CA VAL A 366 2.59 -15.07 -4.34
C VAL A 366 4.09 -15.30 -4.47
N TYR A 367 4.70 -15.81 -3.41
CA TYR A 367 6.14 -15.93 -3.25
C TYR A 367 6.59 -17.38 -3.12
N VAL A 368 7.74 -17.69 -3.71
CA VAL A 368 8.44 -18.95 -3.51
C VAL A 368 9.80 -18.65 -2.89
N ASN A 369 10.05 -19.14 -1.68
CA ASN A 369 11.30 -18.96 -0.93
C ASN A 369 11.70 -17.49 -0.66
N VAL A 370 10.71 -16.60 -0.50
CA VAL A 370 10.90 -15.18 -0.23
C VAL A 370 9.90 -14.70 0.82
N SER A 371 10.31 -13.73 1.64
CA SER A 371 9.46 -13.10 2.66
C SER A 371 8.34 -12.27 2.05
N THR A 372 7.14 -12.31 2.64
CA THR A 372 6.00 -11.48 2.24
C THR A 372 6.27 -9.98 2.39
N ARG A 373 7.31 -9.60 3.16
CA ARG A 373 7.74 -8.21 3.37
C ARG A 373 8.20 -7.50 2.08
N PHE A 374 8.49 -8.24 1.02
CA PHE A 374 8.82 -7.67 -0.28
C PHE A 374 7.62 -7.16 -1.07
N THR A 375 6.38 -7.33 -0.60
CA THR A 375 5.20 -6.68 -1.21
C THR A 375 5.21 -5.19 -0.84
N ASP A 376 6.02 -4.42 -1.55
CA ASP A 376 6.29 -3.00 -1.28
C ASP A 376 6.60 -2.29 -2.60
N GLY A 377 6.10 -1.06 -2.76
CA GLY A 377 6.29 -0.30 -3.99
C GLY A 377 7.76 0.03 -4.29
N GLY A 378 8.58 0.28 -3.26
CA GLY A 378 10.02 0.50 -3.43
C GLY A 378 10.75 -0.75 -3.91
N GLU A 379 10.45 -1.91 -3.28
CA GLU A 379 11.02 -3.21 -3.64
C GLU A 379 10.60 -3.66 -5.04
N PHE A 380 9.38 -3.30 -5.48
CA PHE A 380 8.86 -3.60 -6.83
C PHE A 380 9.33 -2.58 -7.88
N GLY A 381 10.15 -1.59 -7.50
CA GLY A 381 10.69 -0.58 -8.42
C GLY A 381 9.68 0.50 -8.83
N LEU A 382 8.61 0.71 -8.06
CA LEU A 382 7.56 1.69 -8.32
C LEU A 382 7.87 3.09 -7.75
N GLY A 383 9.03 3.27 -7.09
CA GLY A 383 9.43 4.49 -6.41
C GLY A 383 8.69 4.68 -5.09
N CYS A 384 7.63 5.51 -5.09
CA CYS A 384 6.65 5.58 -3.99
C CYS A 384 5.54 4.54 -4.15
N GLU A 385 4.73 4.37 -3.11
CA GLU A 385 3.58 3.44 -3.13
C GLU A 385 2.29 4.17 -2.75
N MET A 386 1.29 4.05 -3.63
CA MET A 386 -0.06 4.53 -3.31
C MET A 386 -0.79 3.60 -2.33
N GLY A 387 -0.38 2.37 -2.24
CA GLY A 387 -0.92 1.29 -1.41
C GLY A 387 -0.92 -0.04 -2.11
N ILE A 388 -1.35 -1.07 -1.40
CA ILE A 388 -1.44 -2.43 -1.91
C ILE A 388 -2.92 -2.79 -2.00
N SER A 389 -3.41 -3.07 -3.20
CA SER A 389 -4.79 -3.49 -3.44
C SER A 389 -4.91 -5.00 -3.51
N THR A 390 -5.96 -5.54 -2.90
CA THR A 390 -6.29 -6.97 -2.98
C THR A 390 -7.45 -7.26 -3.93
N GLN A 391 -8.10 -6.22 -4.45
CA GLN A 391 -9.19 -6.39 -5.42
C GLN A 391 -8.68 -6.81 -6.80
N LYS A 392 -9.52 -7.50 -7.59
CA LYS A 392 -9.14 -8.00 -8.91
C LYS A 392 -9.33 -6.96 -10.02
N LEU A 393 -10.26 -6.02 -9.82
CA LEU A 393 -10.61 -5.05 -10.86
C LEU A 393 -9.73 -3.81 -10.76
N HIS A 394 -9.14 -3.43 -11.89
CA HIS A 394 -8.25 -2.32 -12.18
C HIS A 394 -6.85 -2.46 -11.55
N ALA A 395 -6.71 -2.39 -10.22
CA ALA A 395 -5.42 -2.46 -9.54
C ALA A 395 -5.36 -3.65 -8.59
N ARG A 396 -4.27 -4.43 -8.62
CA ARG A 396 -4.02 -5.55 -7.73
C ARG A 396 -2.54 -5.63 -7.38
N GLY A 397 -2.21 -5.68 -6.09
CA GLY A 397 -0.83 -5.57 -5.59
C GLY A 397 -0.43 -4.14 -5.29
N PRO A 398 0.88 -3.85 -5.15
CA PRO A 398 1.41 -2.51 -4.96
C PRO A 398 1.02 -1.59 -6.12
N MET A 399 0.51 -0.40 -5.80
CA MET A 399 0.02 0.56 -6.78
C MET A 399 1.04 1.66 -7.04
N GLY A 400 1.46 1.80 -8.29
CA GLY A 400 2.34 2.84 -8.79
C GLY A 400 1.69 3.72 -9.85
N LEU A 401 2.45 4.10 -10.88
CA LEU A 401 2.00 5.02 -11.94
C LEU A 401 1.00 4.37 -12.90
N ASP A 402 1.11 3.08 -13.17
CA ASP A 402 0.23 2.38 -14.10
C ASP A 402 -1.20 2.30 -13.55
N GLU A 403 -1.36 2.05 -12.24
CA GLU A 403 -2.65 1.95 -11.56
C GLU A 403 -3.34 3.32 -11.41
N LEU A 404 -2.58 4.43 -11.50
CA LEU A 404 -3.10 5.80 -11.52
C LEU A 404 -3.42 6.30 -12.94
N SER A 405 -3.48 5.41 -13.91
CA SER A 405 -3.77 5.74 -15.29
C SER A 405 -4.87 4.85 -15.88
N THR A 406 -5.44 5.31 -16.96
CA THR A 406 -6.39 4.58 -17.79
C THR A 406 -5.99 4.70 -19.24
N TYR A 407 -6.86 4.34 -20.18
CA TYR A 407 -6.56 4.44 -21.60
C TYR A 407 -7.69 5.10 -22.37
N GLN A 408 -7.32 5.72 -23.48
CA GLN A 408 -8.23 6.29 -24.47
C GLN A 408 -7.95 5.66 -25.83
N TYR A 409 -9.00 5.36 -26.58
CA TYR A 409 -8.85 4.98 -27.97
C TYR A 409 -8.80 6.21 -28.89
N ILE A 410 -7.75 6.29 -29.73
CA ILE A 410 -7.60 7.30 -30.77
C ILE A 410 -7.72 6.59 -32.10
N ILE A 411 -8.71 6.94 -32.90
CA ILE A 411 -8.97 6.37 -34.21
C ILE A 411 -8.61 7.39 -35.28
N ARG A 412 -7.71 7.03 -36.17
CA ARG A 412 -7.32 7.85 -37.29
C ARG A 412 -7.75 7.20 -38.59
N GLY A 413 -8.38 7.96 -39.44
CA GLY A 413 -8.89 7.53 -40.73
C GLY A 413 -8.84 8.63 -41.80
N SER A 414 -9.40 8.36 -42.97
CA SER A 414 -9.49 9.25 -44.13
C SER A 414 -10.92 9.35 -44.73
N GLY A 415 -11.95 9.21 -43.86
CA GLY A 415 -13.34 9.28 -44.28
C GLY A 415 -14.08 7.97 -44.34
N GLN A 416 -13.54 6.93 -43.70
CA GLN A 416 -14.21 5.62 -43.64
C GLN A 416 -15.56 5.70 -42.91
N THR A 417 -16.57 5.06 -43.49
CA THR A 417 -17.92 4.88 -42.95
C THR A 417 -18.22 3.40 -42.74
N ARG A 418 -19.17 3.11 -41.86
CA ARG A 418 -19.64 1.76 -41.60
C ARG A 418 -20.95 1.51 -42.31
#